data_866401e54b5dfe0ff38dea1ad5d9cf18
#
_entry.id   866401e54b5dfe0ff38dea1ad5d9cf18
#
_cell.length_a   1.000
_cell.length_b   1.000
_cell.length_c   1.000
_cell.angle_alpha   90.00
_cell.angle_beta   90.00
_cell.angle_gamma   90.00
#
_symmetry.space_group_name_H-M   'P 1'
#
loop_
_entity.id
_entity.type
_entity.pdbx_description
1 polymer ?
#
loop_
_entity_poly.entity_id
_entity_poly.type
_entity_poly.pdbx_seq_one_letter_code
_entity_poly.pdbx_strand_id
1 'polypeptide(L)'
;MLKKIIKKRAYEGNKIEDNLLFVTLQTQIVGLDMNNGYEQIFLSDKLSNMCNFYYDKDTKQLLVYNTSGHAYLYQMPEGKRLSQKLYLRAMDLQPDSIAHKGDYYWYSDTNFCLRRLDIKDGSTKQILKDKERRVVNVIQVADRLYIFTDMRREIEGYVKILCYHIDENGDLKYEFEWGERPYVFMGYVRRDFDRKTVIVGAKTYTKYVGDYYVAFEPENKRFVPIYPITDEAWELYGHTMLEENKIFAANPKYVKVIDIPSRKVLAKYEPEGTIYSATFLTKNKGAIFTDKGVYEITF
;
A
#
# COMPACT_ATOMS: atom_id res chain seq x y z
N MET A 1 -18.03 -17.81 4.79
CA MET A 1 -19.06 -17.49 3.77
C MET A 1 -18.40 -16.67 2.66
N LEU A 2 -18.81 -16.82 1.40
CA LEU A 2 -18.30 -16.05 0.25
C LEU A 2 -19.50 -15.34 -0.39
N LYS A 3 -19.48 -13.99 -0.43
CA LYS A 3 -20.57 -13.17 -0.98
C LYS A 3 -20.02 -12.19 -1.99
N LYS A 4 -20.52 -12.22 -3.24
CA LYS A 4 -20.14 -11.27 -4.29
C LYS A 4 -20.79 -9.90 -4.03
N ILE A 5 -19.99 -8.84 -3.89
CA ILE A 5 -20.44 -7.47 -3.58
C ILE A 5 -20.30 -6.52 -4.77
N ILE A 6 -19.36 -6.76 -5.67
CA ILE A 6 -19.21 -6.04 -6.95
C ILE A 6 -19.13 -7.06 -8.09
N LYS A 7 -19.81 -6.76 -9.21
CA LYS A 7 -19.82 -7.61 -10.41
C LYS A 7 -18.85 -7.15 -11.51
N LYS A 8 -18.00 -6.17 -11.23
CA LYS A 8 -17.00 -5.62 -12.17
C LYS A 8 -15.61 -6.04 -11.75
N ARG A 9 -14.71 -6.23 -12.71
CA ARG A 9 -13.28 -6.46 -12.47
C ARG A 9 -12.73 -5.42 -11.49
N ALA A 10 -12.08 -5.90 -10.45
CA ALA A 10 -11.43 -5.07 -9.44
C ALA A 10 -10.04 -5.61 -9.13
N TYR A 11 -9.06 -4.72 -9.03
CA TYR A 11 -7.67 -5.10 -8.88
C TYR A 11 -7.23 -5.09 -7.42
N GLU A 12 -7.69 -4.10 -6.68
CA GLU A 12 -7.28 -3.88 -5.30
C GLU A 12 -8.33 -3.06 -4.56
N GLY A 13 -8.26 -3.04 -3.24
CA GLY A 13 -9.07 -2.17 -2.42
C GLY A 13 -8.59 -2.11 -0.98
N ASN A 14 -8.93 -1.02 -0.32
CA ASN A 14 -8.62 -0.80 1.08
C ASN A 14 -9.83 -0.29 1.84
N LYS A 15 -10.04 -0.85 3.03
CA LYS A 15 -10.90 -0.25 4.04
C LYS A 15 -10.21 1.01 4.56
N ILE A 16 -10.91 2.14 4.50
CA ILE A 16 -10.33 3.44 4.83
C ILE A 16 -10.79 3.94 6.18
N GLU A 17 -12.07 3.84 6.47
CA GLU A 17 -12.69 4.17 7.75
C GLU A 17 -13.60 3.02 8.15
N ASP A 18 -14.26 3.10 9.28
CA ASP A 18 -15.03 1.98 9.81
C ASP A 18 -16.08 1.42 8.86
N ASN A 19 -16.54 2.23 7.93
CA ASN A 19 -17.60 1.88 6.99
C ASN A 19 -17.26 2.08 5.52
N LEU A 20 -16.03 2.51 5.19
CA LEU A 20 -15.67 2.93 3.83
C LEU A 20 -14.65 2.00 3.20
N LEU A 21 -15.02 1.37 2.08
CA LEU A 21 -14.14 0.54 1.25
C LEU A 21 -13.92 1.24 -0.09
N PHE A 22 -12.70 1.64 -0.37
CA PHE A 22 -12.31 2.05 -1.72
C PHE A 22 -11.79 0.87 -2.52
N VAL A 23 -12.23 0.78 -3.78
CA VAL A 23 -11.90 -0.31 -4.70
C VAL A 23 -11.36 0.27 -6.00
N THR A 24 -10.20 -0.20 -6.40
CA THR A 24 -9.59 0.10 -7.70
C THR A 24 -10.24 -0.75 -8.79
N LEU A 25 -10.99 -0.10 -9.63
CA LEU A 25 -11.41 -0.62 -10.92
C LEU A 25 -10.35 -0.33 -11.97
N GLN A 26 -10.21 -0.69 -13.07
CA GLN A 26 -9.06 -0.43 -13.97
C GLN A 26 -8.70 1.06 -14.10
N THR A 27 -9.69 1.93 -14.33
CA THR A 27 -9.47 3.35 -14.66
C THR A 27 -10.19 4.30 -13.73
N GLN A 28 -10.81 3.80 -12.67
CA GLN A 28 -11.59 4.56 -11.69
C GLN A 28 -11.47 3.93 -10.31
N ILE A 29 -11.66 4.76 -9.30
CA ILE A 29 -11.83 4.32 -7.91
C ILE A 29 -13.32 4.43 -7.57
N VAL A 30 -13.86 3.38 -6.95
CA VAL A 30 -15.20 3.38 -6.39
C VAL A 30 -15.13 3.34 -4.88
N GLY A 31 -15.93 4.16 -4.21
CA GLY A 31 -16.14 4.14 -2.77
C GLY A 31 -17.47 3.47 -2.43
N LEU A 32 -17.43 2.54 -1.50
CA LEU A 32 -18.58 1.73 -1.06
C LEU A 32 -18.84 1.94 0.42
N ASP A 33 -20.11 2.15 0.79
CA ASP A 33 -20.54 2.14 2.19
C ASP A 33 -20.77 0.68 2.65
N MET A 34 -19.89 0.21 3.52
CA MET A 34 -19.95 -1.16 4.07
C MET A 34 -21.14 -1.37 5.01
N ASN A 35 -21.60 -0.32 5.70
CA ASN A 35 -22.74 -0.38 6.61
C ASN A 35 -24.06 -0.40 5.87
N ASN A 36 -24.11 0.12 4.65
CA ASN A 36 -25.28 0.16 3.80
C ASN A 36 -25.20 -0.84 2.63
N GLY A 37 -24.84 -2.07 2.93
CA GLY A 37 -24.84 -3.17 1.96
C GLY A 37 -23.88 -3.01 0.79
N TYR A 38 -22.83 -2.21 0.93
CA TYR A 38 -21.85 -1.86 -0.12
C TYR A 38 -22.49 -0.95 -1.20
N GLU A 39 -23.38 -0.08 -0.82
CA GLU A 39 -23.88 0.95 -1.72
C GLU A 39 -22.72 1.83 -2.23
N GLN A 40 -22.73 2.10 -3.54
CA GLN A 40 -21.75 2.98 -4.14
C GLN A 40 -22.05 4.44 -3.76
N ILE A 41 -21.16 5.07 -3.02
CA ILE A 41 -21.27 6.48 -2.58
C ILE A 41 -20.30 7.40 -3.32
N PHE A 42 -19.30 6.84 -4.00
CA PHE A 42 -18.30 7.61 -4.74
C PHE A 42 -17.88 6.90 -6.02
N LEU A 43 -17.57 7.68 -7.05
CA LEU A 43 -16.92 7.23 -8.28
C LEU A 43 -16.00 8.35 -8.77
N SER A 44 -14.71 8.05 -8.90
CA SER A 44 -13.74 9.03 -9.40
C SER A 44 -13.92 9.32 -10.90
N ASP A 45 -13.36 10.43 -11.36
CA ASP A 45 -13.17 10.67 -12.78
C ASP A 45 -12.36 9.53 -13.42
N LYS A 46 -12.63 9.27 -14.69
CA LYS A 46 -11.94 8.23 -15.44
C LYS A 46 -10.52 8.67 -15.81
N LEU A 47 -9.55 7.84 -15.49
CA LEU A 47 -8.16 7.99 -15.90
C LEU A 47 -7.84 7.09 -17.11
N SER A 48 -6.77 7.40 -17.81
CA SER A 48 -6.40 6.71 -19.06
C SER A 48 -5.86 5.29 -18.87
N ASN A 49 -5.29 5.01 -17.70
CA ASN A 49 -4.65 3.73 -17.36
C ASN A 49 -5.06 3.26 -15.97
N MET A 50 -4.51 2.11 -15.54
CA MET A 50 -4.69 1.60 -14.20
C MET A 50 -4.40 2.69 -13.18
N CYS A 51 -5.35 2.90 -12.30
CA CYS A 51 -5.28 3.91 -11.25
C CYS A 51 -5.14 3.26 -9.88
N ASN A 52 -4.69 4.07 -8.96
CA ASN A 52 -4.70 3.78 -7.54
C ASN A 52 -5.04 5.06 -6.76
N PHE A 53 -5.06 4.97 -5.45
CA PHE A 53 -5.43 6.09 -4.60
C PHE A 53 -4.58 6.16 -3.34
N TYR A 54 -4.53 7.35 -2.78
CA TYR A 54 -4.07 7.61 -1.42
C TYR A 54 -5.16 8.38 -0.68
N TYR A 55 -5.49 7.96 0.53
CA TYR A 55 -6.47 8.65 1.37
C TYR A 55 -5.82 9.16 2.64
N ASP A 56 -5.95 10.46 2.85
CA ASP A 56 -5.57 11.11 4.09
C ASP A 56 -6.77 11.21 5.03
N LYS A 57 -6.67 10.56 6.20
CA LYS A 57 -7.77 10.52 7.17
C LYS A 57 -8.01 11.85 7.88
N ASP A 58 -6.95 12.61 8.11
CA ASP A 58 -7.02 13.82 8.91
C ASP A 58 -7.70 14.94 8.11
N THR A 59 -7.34 15.06 6.83
CA THR A 59 -7.94 16.02 5.91
C THR A 59 -9.15 15.47 5.16
N LYS A 60 -9.39 14.17 5.22
CA LYS A 60 -10.41 13.44 4.43
C LYS A 60 -10.24 13.66 2.92
N GLN A 61 -9.02 13.79 2.46
CA GLN A 61 -8.71 13.97 1.05
C GLN A 61 -8.34 12.64 0.40
N LEU A 62 -8.91 12.42 -0.79
CA LEU A 62 -8.62 11.27 -1.64
C LEU A 62 -7.88 11.73 -2.89
N LEU A 63 -6.61 11.35 -3.01
CA LEU A 63 -5.82 11.52 -4.22
C LEU A 63 -5.96 10.26 -5.07
N VAL A 64 -6.53 10.39 -6.25
CA VAL A 64 -6.63 9.32 -7.25
C VAL A 64 -5.61 9.58 -8.35
N TYR A 65 -4.75 8.63 -8.64
CA TYR A 65 -3.64 8.80 -9.60
C TYR A 65 -3.44 7.55 -10.46
N ASN A 66 -2.66 7.67 -11.53
CA ASN A 66 -2.34 6.55 -12.42
C ASN A 66 -0.86 6.51 -12.83
N THR A 67 -0.46 5.41 -13.46
CA THR A 67 0.91 5.20 -13.96
C THR A 67 1.33 6.18 -15.07
N SER A 68 0.38 6.81 -15.76
CA SER A 68 0.67 7.84 -16.77
C SER A 68 0.95 9.21 -16.17
N GLY A 69 0.84 9.35 -14.86
CA GLY A 69 1.12 10.58 -14.14
C GLY A 69 -0.07 11.52 -13.98
N HIS A 70 -1.27 11.10 -14.30
CA HIS A 70 -2.46 11.93 -14.10
C HIS A 70 -3.05 11.66 -12.71
N ALA A 71 -3.46 12.72 -12.02
CA ALA A 71 -4.09 12.63 -10.72
C ALA A 71 -5.20 13.67 -10.53
N TYR A 72 -6.15 13.34 -9.64
CA TYR A 72 -7.22 14.22 -9.17
C TYR A 72 -7.34 14.11 -7.66
N LEU A 73 -7.62 15.24 -7.02
CA LEU A 73 -7.85 15.33 -5.58
C LEU A 73 -9.35 15.56 -5.31
N TYR A 74 -9.89 14.80 -4.36
CA TYR A 74 -11.29 14.88 -3.96
C TYR A 74 -11.41 15.10 -2.45
N GLN A 75 -12.44 15.86 -2.05
CA GLN A 75 -12.89 15.94 -0.65
C GLN A 75 -13.91 14.84 -0.38
N MET A 76 -13.71 14.08 0.65
CA MET A 76 -14.62 13.03 1.08
C MET A 76 -15.37 13.46 2.34
N PRO A 77 -16.59 12.96 2.59
CA PRO A 77 -17.34 11.95 1.82
C PRO A 77 -18.10 12.48 0.61
N GLU A 78 -18.17 13.80 0.40
CA GLU A 78 -19.02 14.44 -0.63
C GLU A 78 -18.56 14.09 -2.05
N GLY A 79 -17.34 13.58 -2.22
CA GLY A 79 -16.74 13.25 -3.51
C GLY A 79 -16.47 14.50 -4.38
N LYS A 80 -16.40 15.69 -3.75
CA LYS A 80 -16.17 16.95 -4.45
C LYS A 80 -14.73 17.02 -4.95
N ARG A 81 -14.54 17.18 -6.26
CA ARG A 81 -13.21 17.40 -6.83
C ARG A 81 -12.65 18.76 -6.39
N LEU A 82 -11.47 18.74 -5.78
CA LEU A 82 -10.76 19.92 -5.26
C LEU A 82 -9.77 20.50 -6.25
N SER A 83 -9.18 19.67 -7.11
CA SER A 83 -8.09 20.09 -7.97
C SER A 83 -8.47 20.05 -9.45
N GLN A 84 -7.78 20.86 -10.26
CA GLN A 84 -7.60 20.59 -11.67
C GLN A 84 -6.78 19.30 -11.83
N LYS A 85 -6.52 18.88 -13.08
CA LYS A 85 -5.68 17.71 -13.34
C LYS A 85 -4.27 17.97 -12.86
N LEU A 86 -3.82 17.18 -11.88
CA LEU A 86 -2.47 17.21 -11.34
C LEU A 86 -1.58 16.24 -12.14
N TYR A 87 -0.27 16.43 -12.05
CA TYR A 87 0.71 15.55 -12.67
C TYR A 87 1.57 14.87 -11.60
N LEU A 88 1.33 13.58 -11.37
CA LEU A 88 2.00 12.76 -10.37
C LEU A 88 2.38 11.41 -11.00
N ARG A 89 3.63 11.23 -11.38
CA ARG A 89 4.14 9.99 -11.98
C ARG A 89 4.75 9.08 -10.89
N ALA A 90 3.90 8.53 -10.04
CA ALA A 90 4.34 7.59 -9.01
C ALA A 90 4.83 6.27 -9.63
N MET A 91 5.90 5.71 -9.06
CA MET A 91 6.45 4.43 -9.48
C MET A 91 5.56 3.28 -9.03
N ASP A 92 5.10 3.34 -7.79
CA ASP A 92 4.29 2.31 -7.18
C ASP A 92 2.81 2.71 -7.19
N LEU A 93 1.97 1.74 -7.53
CA LEU A 93 0.52 1.87 -7.45
C LEU A 93 -0.04 1.40 -6.11
N GLN A 94 0.81 1.20 -5.10
CA GLN A 94 0.31 0.80 -3.78
C GLN A 94 -0.25 2.01 -3.02
N PRO A 95 -1.41 1.89 -2.38
CA PRO A 95 -2.05 3.01 -1.67
C PRO A 95 -1.19 3.65 -0.58
N ASP A 96 -0.25 2.89 -0.02
CA ASP A 96 0.61 3.35 1.08
C ASP A 96 1.95 3.94 0.62
N SER A 97 2.20 4.02 -0.68
CA SER A 97 3.46 4.51 -1.24
C SER A 97 3.53 6.03 -1.43
N ILE A 98 2.61 6.75 -0.80
CA ILE A 98 2.55 8.20 -0.80
C ILE A 98 2.50 8.70 0.65
N ALA A 99 3.21 9.78 0.91
CA ALA A 99 3.14 10.54 2.17
C ALA A 99 2.48 11.90 1.91
N HIS A 100 1.81 12.45 2.91
CA HIS A 100 1.10 13.72 2.81
C HIS A 100 1.24 14.54 4.10
N LYS A 101 1.50 15.84 3.95
CA LYS A 101 1.37 16.82 5.02
C LYS A 101 1.05 18.21 4.43
N GLY A 102 -0.04 18.81 4.89
CA GLY A 102 -0.49 20.11 4.39
C GLY A 102 -0.81 20.09 2.89
N ASP A 103 -0.11 20.92 2.13
CA ASP A 103 -0.30 21.03 0.68
C ASP A 103 0.65 20.12 -0.13
N TYR A 104 1.44 19.28 0.54
CA TYR A 104 2.51 18.52 -0.08
C TYR A 104 2.30 17.03 -0.04
N TYR A 105 2.59 16.37 -1.19
CA TYR A 105 2.64 14.92 -1.32
C TYR A 105 4.02 14.47 -1.75
N TRP A 106 4.59 13.49 -1.04
CA TRP A 106 5.88 12.87 -1.39
C TRP A 106 5.64 11.47 -1.95
N TYR A 107 6.37 11.14 -3.00
CA TYR A 107 6.27 9.86 -3.68
C TYR A 107 7.57 9.47 -4.38
N SER A 108 7.76 8.17 -4.61
CA SER A 108 8.79 7.67 -5.51
C SER A 108 8.29 7.76 -6.95
N ASP A 109 9.09 8.36 -7.84
CA ASP A 109 8.74 8.46 -9.26
C ASP A 109 9.30 7.28 -10.09
N THR A 110 8.86 7.16 -11.34
CA THR A 110 9.31 6.13 -12.28
C THR A 110 10.81 6.18 -12.62
N ASN A 111 11.53 7.20 -12.18
CA ASN A 111 12.98 7.32 -12.29
C ASN A 111 13.68 7.00 -10.97
N PHE A 112 12.95 6.42 -10.00
CA PHE A 112 13.45 6.07 -8.68
C PHE A 112 13.99 7.28 -7.88
N CYS A 113 13.35 8.42 -8.03
CA CYS A 113 13.65 9.63 -7.29
C CYS A 113 12.54 9.95 -6.30
N LEU A 114 12.89 10.53 -5.15
CA LEU A 114 11.89 11.15 -4.29
C LEU A 114 11.43 12.46 -4.90
N ARG A 115 10.13 12.62 -5.08
CA ARG A 115 9.50 13.86 -5.52
C ARG A 115 8.51 14.39 -4.49
N ARG A 116 8.29 15.71 -4.55
CA ARG A 116 7.22 16.41 -3.84
C ARG A 116 6.30 17.06 -4.86
N LEU A 117 5.00 16.82 -4.73
CA LEU A 117 3.93 17.53 -5.44
C LEU A 117 3.40 18.62 -4.50
N ASP A 118 3.27 19.83 -4.98
CA ASP A 118 2.50 20.91 -4.35
C ASP A 118 1.10 20.95 -4.98
N ILE A 119 0.06 20.80 -4.18
CA ILE A 119 -1.33 20.75 -4.72
C ILE A 119 -1.90 22.13 -5.02
N LYS A 120 -1.31 23.22 -4.51
CA LYS A 120 -1.78 24.58 -4.75
C LYS A 120 -1.57 24.99 -6.20
N ASP A 121 -0.40 24.70 -6.73
CA ASP A 121 -0.02 25.09 -8.09
C ASP A 121 0.18 23.90 -9.04
N GLY A 122 0.13 22.66 -8.52
CA GLY A 122 0.35 21.43 -9.27
C GLY A 122 1.83 21.19 -9.64
N SER A 123 2.74 21.99 -9.10
CA SER A 123 4.17 21.84 -9.39
C SER A 123 4.77 20.60 -8.74
N THR A 124 5.79 20.03 -9.38
CA THR A 124 6.53 18.90 -8.83
C THR A 124 8.01 19.23 -8.72
N LYS A 125 8.60 18.93 -7.55
CA LYS A 125 10.02 19.15 -7.28
C LYS A 125 10.69 17.80 -6.97
N GLN A 126 11.88 17.60 -7.57
CA GLN A 126 12.75 16.48 -7.18
C GLN A 126 13.44 16.83 -5.87
N ILE A 127 13.25 15.99 -4.84
CA ILE A 127 13.83 16.20 -3.51
C ILE A 127 15.11 15.40 -3.33
N LEU A 128 15.09 14.13 -3.73
CA LEU A 128 16.23 13.24 -3.61
C LEU A 128 16.43 12.48 -4.92
N LYS A 129 17.66 12.52 -5.42
CA LYS A 129 18.16 11.65 -6.49
C LYS A 129 19.53 11.17 -6.10
N ASP A 130 19.67 9.88 -5.98
CA ASP A 130 20.94 9.24 -5.68
C ASP A 130 21.41 8.43 -6.90
N LYS A 131 22.71 8.51 -7.22
CA LYS A 131 23.30 7.76 -8.34
C LYS A 131 23.45 6.28 -8.04
N GLU A 132 23.63 5.94 -6.77
CA GLU A 132 23.89 4.58 -6.31
C GLU A 132 22.65 3.89 -5.78
N ARG A 133 21.65 4.67 -5.32
CA ARG A 133 20.43 4.16 -4.69
C ARG A 133 19.20 4.50 -5.53
N ARG A 134 18.23 3.61 -5.50
CA ARG A 134 16.90 3.82 -6.06
C ARG A 134 15.91 4.03 -4.93
N VAL A 135 15.15 5.10 -4.95
CA VAL A 135 14.00 5.26 -4.08
C VAL A 135 12.89 4.35 -4.58
N VAL A 136 12.61 3.28 -3.87
CA VAL A 136 11.62 2.28 -4.30
C VAL A 136 10.26 2.46 -3.65
N ASN A 137 10.23 3.02 -2.44
CA ASN A 137 8.97 3.31 -1.76
C ASN A 137 9.13 4.42 -0.73
N VAL A 138 8.01 5.06 -0.36
CA VAL A 138 7.95 6.05 0.71
C VAL A 138 6.75 5.75 1.61
N ILE A 139 6.93 5.87 2.91
CA ILE A 139 5.86 5.67 3.89
C ILE A 139 5.96 6.74 4.95
N GLN A 140 4.82 7.28 5.33
CA GLN A 140 4.72 8.19 6.45
C GLN A 140 4.23 7.47 7.70
N VAL A 141 4.91 7.69 8.81
CA VAL A 141 4.46 7.30 10.15
C VAL A 141 4.54 8.53 11.02
N ALA A 142 3.39 9.02 11.48
CA ALA A 142 3.25 10.33 12.13
C ALA A 142 3.85 11.46 11.28
N ASP A 143 4.78 12.23 11.81
CA ASP A 143 5.50 13.32 11.15
C ASP A 143 6.83 12.91 10.50
N ARG A 144 7.07 11.60 10.37
CA ARG A 144 8.28 11.05 9.77
C ARG A 144 8.01 10.41 8.41
N LEU A 145 8.89 10.71 7.46
CA LEU A 145 8.95 10.09 6.15
C LEU A 145 10.06 9.04 6.12
N TYR A 146 9.67 7.79 5.94
CA TYR A 146 10.60 6.67 5.72
C TYR A 146 10.72 6.41 4.24
N ILE A 147 11.94 6.49 3.72
CA ILE A 147 12.26 6.30 2.31
C ILE A 147 13.01 4.98 2.18
N PHE A 148 12.38 4.02 1.56
CA PHE A 148 12.98 2.72 1.27
C PHE A 148 13.81 2.81 0.01
N THR A 149 15.07 2.44 0.12
CA THR A 149 16.00 2.48 -1.00
C THR A 149 16.62 1.12 -1.25
N ASP A 150 16.94 0.82 -2.51
CA ASP A 150 17.77 -0.31 -2.87
C ASP A 150 19.07 0.18 -3.55
N MET A 151 20.09 -0.65 -3.55
CA MET A 151 21.39 -0.34 -4.15
C MET A 151 21.43 -0.82 -5.60
N ARG A 152 21.75 0.07 -6.54
CA ARG A 152 21.75 -0.24 -7.98
C ARG A 152 22.84 -1.22 -8.42
N ARG A 153 23.89 -1.37 -7.65
CA ARG A 153 25.12 -2.05 -8.10
C ARG A 153 25.63 -3.17 -7.17
N GLU A 154 25.03 -3.31 -6.01
CA GLU A 154 25.46 -4.40 -5.11
C GLU A 154 24.69 -5.68 -5.42
N ILE A 155 25.42 -6.74 -5.72
CA ILE A 155 24.86 -8.10 -5.88
C ILE A 155 24.26 -8.57 -4.54
N GLU A 156 24.74 -8.01 -3.43
CA GLU A 156 24.28 -8.23 -2.06
C GLU A 156 23.60 -6.98 -1.49
N GLY A 157 22.80 -6.28 -2.32
CA GLY A 157 22.05 -5.13 -1.88
C GLY A 157 21.23 -5.45 -0.64
N TYR A 158 21.20 -4.55 0.33
CA TYR A 158 20.33 -4.62 1.48
C TYR A 158 19.46 -3.38 1.55
N VAL A 159 18.29 -3.52 2.18
CA VAL A 159 17.39 -2.39 2.38
C VAL A 159 18.10 -1.34 3.20
N LYS A 160 18.15 -0.13 2.67
CA LYS A 160 18.45 1.08 3.43
C LYS A 160 17.22 1.95 3.52
N ILE A 161 16.96 2.42 4.71
CA ILE A 161 15.83 3.28 5.03
C ILE A 161 16.40 4.62 5.46
N LEU A 162 16.04 5.68 4.74
CA LEU A 162 16.32 7.04 5.14
C LEU A 162 15.12 7.56 5.90
N CYS A 163 15.34 8.20 7.03
CA CYS A 163 14.29 8.84 7.81
C CYS A 163 14.45 10.35 7.80
N TYR A 164 13.36 11.03 7.49
CA TYR A 164 13.24 12.48 7.55
C TYR A 164 12.07 12.87 8.42
N HIS A 165 12.23 13.88 9.23
CA HIS A 165 11.14 14.59 9.85
C HIS A 165 10.51 15.55 8.84
N ILE A 166 9.18 15.58 8.76
CA ILE A 166 8.41 16.52 7.96
C ILE A 166 8.00 17.66 8.89
N ASP A 167 8.55 18.86 8.70
CA ASP A 167 8.19 19.99 9.54
C ASP A 167 6.83 20.61 9.11
N GLU A 168 6.40 21.64 9.82
CA GLU A 168 5.11 22.31 9.60
C GLU A 168 5.00 22.97 8.21
N ASN A 169 6.12 23.33 7.61
CA ASN A 169 6.18 23.92 6.26
C ASN A 169 6.28 22.86 5.15
N GLY A 170 6.31 21.57 5.51
CA GLY A 170 6.52 20.49 4.55
C GLY A 170 7.97 20.35 4.10
N ASP A 171 8.93 20.90 4.84
CA ASP A 171 10.34 20.68 4.54
C ASP A 171 10.86 19.44 5.26
N LEU A 172 11.75 18.72 4.58
CA LEU A 172 12.31 17.46 5.06
C LEU A 172 13.64 17.72 5.81
N LYS A 173 13.68 17.36 7.10
CA LYS A 173 14.89 17.39 7.90
C LYS A 173 15.41 15.97 8.10
N TYR A 174 16.61 15.68 7.60
CA TYR A 174 17.25 14.37 7.77
C TYR A 174 17.44 14.04 9.25
N GLU A 175 17.03 12.84 9.66
CA GLU A 175 17.22 12.35 11.03
C GLU A 175 18.26 11.24 11.07
N PHE A 176 18.09 10.18 10.27
CA PHE A 176 19.02 9.05 10.26
C PHE A 176 18.89 8.20 8.99
N GLU A 177 19.89 7.36 8.79
CA GLU A 177 19.87 6.23 7.87
C GLU A 177 19.97 4.94 8.68
N TRP A 178 19.23 3.92 8.27
CA TRP A 178 19.28 2.61 8.88
C TRP A 178 19.19 1.51 7.83
N GLY A 179 19.89 0.42 8.07
CA GLY A 179 19.78 -0.78 7.26
C GLY A 179 20.26 -1.99 8.05
N GLU A 180 19.67 -3.13 7.81
CA GLU A 180 19.98 -4.37 8.51
C GLU A 180 20.18 -5.50 7.52
N ARG A 181 21.30 -6.20 7.63
CA ARG A 181 21.51 -7.49 6.97
C ARG A 181 20.83 -8.59 7.83
N PRO A 182 20.29 -9.64 7.23
CA PRO A 182 20.42 -10.06 5.84
C PRO A 182 19.25 -9.65 4.92
N TYR A 183 18.47 -8.64 5.27
CA TYR A 183 17.25 -8.31 4.57
C TYR A 183 17.50 -7.51 3.30
N VAL A 184 16.84 -7.91 2.22
CA VAL A 184 16.81 -7.23 0.93
C VAL A 184 15.37 -6.91 0.56
N PHE A 185 15.15 -5.71 0.08
CA PHE A 185 13.83 -5.25 -0.31
C PHE A 185 13.32 -5.94 -1.59
N MET A 186 12.08 -6.43 -1.58
CA MET A 186 11.45 -7.10 -2.71
C MET A 186 10.37 -6.27 -3.41
N GLY A 187 10.13 -5.06 -2.99
CA GLY A 187 9.19 -4.17 -3.64
C GLY A 187 7.82 -4.02 -2.97
N TYR A 188 7.56 -4.71 -1.87
CA TYR A 188 6.29 -4.59 -1.15
C TYR A 188 6.49 -3.88 0.16
N VAL A 189 5.87 -2.70 0.31
CA VAL A 189 5.80 -1.99 1.58
C VAL A 189 4.35 -1.65 1.84
N ARG A 190 3.81 -2.08 2.97
CA ARG A 190 2.45 -1.76 3.40
C ARG A 190 2.46 -1.40 4.86
N ARG A 191 1.52 -0.54 5.26
CA ARG A 191 1.27 -0.26 6.68
C ARG A 191 0.40 -1.33 7.28
N ASP A 192 0.61 -1.59 8.54
CA ASP A 192 -0.34 -2.32 9.33
C ASP A 192 -1.59 -1.47 9.67
N PHE A 193 -2.67 -2.12 10.11
CA PHE A 193 -3.91 -1.45 10.46
C PHE A 193 -3.76 -0.39 11.55
N ASP A 194 -2.87 -0.62 12.51
CA ASP A 194 -2.54 0.34 13.58
C ASP A 194 -1.71 1.53 13.08
N ARG A 195 -1.17 1.43 11.86
CA ARG A 195 -0.31 2.41 11.20
C ARG A 195 1.00 2.75 11.92
N LYS A 196 1.39 1.96 12.89
CA LYS A 196 2.66 2.10 13.62
C LYS A 196 3.74 1.22 13.03
N THR A 197 3.34 0.12 12.42
CA THR A 197 4.25 -0.88 11.86
C THR A 197 4.18 -0.84 10.35
N VAL A 198 5.31 -1.01 9.72
CA VAL A 198 5.44 -1.09 8.26
C VAL A 198 5.79 -2.52 7.88
N ILE A 199 4.98 -3.14 7.04
CA ILE A 199 5.23 -4.49 6.56
C ILE A 199 6.00 -4.42 5.25
N VAL A 200 7.08 -5.14 5.18
CA VAL A 200 8.01 -5.16 4.05
C VAL A 200 8.14 -6.59 3.54
N GLY A 201 7.93 -6.79 2.25
CA GLY A 201 8.36 -8.01 1.61
C GLY A 201 9.88 -7.98 1.45
N ALA A 202 10.59 -8.82 2.18
CA ALA A 202 12.04 -8.85 2.12
C ALA A 202 12.55 -10.27 1.94
N LYS A 203 13.62 -10.40 1.13
CA LYS A 203 14.43 -11.62 1.07
C LYS A 203 15.48 -11.59 2.15
N THR A 204 15.76 -12.77 2.69
CA THR A 204 16.92 -12.96 3.53
C THR A 204 18.05 -13.56 2.71
N TYR A 205 19.25 -12.99 2.80
CA TYR A 205 20.43 -13.45 2.04
C TYR A 205 21.05 -14.72 2.58
N THR A 206 20.59 -15.28 3.66
CA THR A 206 21.15 -16.52 4.21
C THR A 206 20.56 -17.72 3.49
N LYS A 207 21.39 -18.60 2.98
CA LYS A 207 21.04 -19.89 2.35
C LYS A 207 20.07 -20.77 3.17
N TYR A 208 19.75 -20.37 4.40
CA TYR A 208 19.02 -21.17 5.38
C TYR A 208 17.68 -20.59 5.80
N VAL A 209 17.37 -19.35 5.44
CA VAL A 209 16.23 -18.62 5.99
C VAL A 209 15.35 -18.15 4.86
N GLY A 210 14.90 -18.74 3.94
CA GLY A 210 13.95 -18.39 2.90
C GLY A 210 13.50 -16.92 2.84
N ASP A 211 12.60 -16.60 1.96
CA ASP A 211 12.02 -15.26 1.85
C ASP A 211 10.97 -15.06 2.96
N TYR A 212 10.96 -13.89 3.62
CA TYR A 212 10.04 -13.57 4.70
C TYR A 212 9.32 -12.25 4.46
N TYR A 213 8.08 -12.18 4.94
CA TYR A 213 7.47 -10.92 5.30
C TYR A 213 8.01 -10.51 6.66
N VAL A 214 8.47 -9.29 6.74
CA VAL A 214 9.02 -8.71 7.96
C VAL A 214 8.25 -7.45 8.31
N ALA A 215 8.05 -7.22 9.61
CA ALA A 215 7.60 -5.94 10.10
C ALA A 215 8.83 -5.05 10.31
N PHE A 216 8.80 -3.84 9.79
CA PHE A 216 9.71 -2.79 10.20
C PHE A 216 9.09 -2.05 11.36
N GLU A 217 9.76 -2.08 12.50
CA GLU A 217 9.41 -1.30 13.70
C GLU A 217 10.25 -0.02 13.71
N PRO A 218 9.68 1.13 13.30
CA PRO A 218 10.43 2.36 13.11
C PRO A 218 11.13 2.86 14.38
N GLU A 219 10.45 2.76 15.52
CA GLU A 219 11.00 3.22 16.81
C GLU A 219 12.21 2.39 17.27
N ASN A 220 12.15 1.08 17.02
CA ASN A 220 13.19 0.15 17.42
C ASN A 220 14.27 -0.04 16.34
N LYS A 221 14.08 0.53 15.16
CA LYS A 221 14.98 0.39 14.00
C LYS A 221 15.35 -1.07 13.75
N ARG A 222 14.34 -1.95 13.67
CA ARG A 222 14.57 -3.39 13.43
C ARG A 222 13.55 -4.00 12.51
N PHE A 223 13.95 -5.08 11.84
CA PHE A 223 13.05 -5.99 11.14
C PHE A 223 12.69 -7.18 12.03
N VAL A 224 11.41 -7.49 12.10
CA VAL A 224 10.89 -8.66 12.80
C VAL A 224 10.27 -9.60 11.78
N PRO A 225 10.79 -10.82 11.58
CA PRO A 225 10.17 -11.80 10.71
C PRO A 225 8.75 -12.13 11.16
N ILE A 226 7.78 -12.01 10.24
CA ILE A 226 6.37 -12.27 10.53
C ILE A 226 5.99 -13.65 9.99
N TYR A 227 6.23 -13.87 8.69
CA TYR A 227 5.75 -15.07 8.01
C TYR A 227 6.67 -15.42 6.83
N PRO A 228 7.02 -16.72 6.65
CA PRO A 228 7.81 -17.14 5.50
C PRO A 228 6.99 -17.03 4.22
N ILE A 229 7.63 -16.54 3.17
CA ILE A 229 7.08 -16.59 1.81
C ILE A 229 7.37 -17.99 1.29
N THR A 230 6.33 -18.78 1.09
CA THR A 230 6.44 -20.14 0.56
C THR A 230 6.06 -20.15 -0.92
N ASP A 231 6.51 -21.16 -1.66
CA ASP A 231 6.17 -21.32 -3.08
C ASP A 231 4.66 -21.44 -3.33
N GLU A 232 3.89 -21.85 -2.32
CA GLU A 232 2.44 -21.88 -2.38
C GLU A 232 1.78 -20.50 -2.20
N ALA A 233 2.51 -19.54 -1.64
CA ALA A 233 1.99 -18.23 -1.25
C ALA A 233 2.98 -17.12 -1.63
N TRP A 234 3.60 -17.22 -2.81
CA TRP A 234 4.58 -16.25 -3.29
C TRP A 234 3.99 -14.87 -3.61
N GLU A 235 2.67 -14.76 -3.69
CA GLU A 235 1.95 -13.51 -3.83
C GLU A 235 1.10 -13.27 -2.60
N LEU A 236 1.66 -12.64 -1.59
CA LEU A 236 0.85 -12.08 -0.53
C LEU A 236 0.27 -10.75 -1.01
N TYR A 237 -0.83 -10.87 -1.71
CA TYR A 237 -1.69 -9.73 -1.91
C TYR A 237 -2.48 -9.55 -0.62
N GLY A 238 -2.33 -8.44 0.02
CA GLY A 238 -3.21 -8.12 1.10
C GLY A 238 -2.51 -7.56 2.32
N HIS A 239 -3.32 -6.95 3.12
CA HIS A 239 -2.94 -6.37 4.37
C HIS A 239 -2.84 -7.47 5.41
N THR A 240 -1.77 -7.44 6.19
CA THR A 240 -1.71 -8.20 7.42
C THR A 240 -2.54 -7.50 8.48
N MET A 241 -3.18 -8.27 9.34
CA MET A 241 -3.71 -7.78 10.62
C MET A 241 -2.79 -8.30 11.73
N LEU A 242 -1.70 -7.57 11.99
CA LEU A 242 -0.76 -7.97 13.05
C LEU A 242 -1.39 -7.95 14.43
N GLU A 243 -2.28 -7.00 14.71
CA GLU A 243 -3.03 -6.95 15.96
C GLU A 243 -3.82 -8.24 16.23
N GLU A 244 -4.33 -8.87 15.17
CA GLU A 244 -5.08 -10.14 15.25
C GLU A 244 -4.21 -11.34 14.86
N ASN A 245 -2.91 -11.14 14.68
CA ASN A 245 -1.97 -12.19 14.26
C ASN A 245 -2.39 -12.95 13.00
N LYS A 246 -3.04 -12.28 12.06
CA LYS A 246 -3.56 -12.91 10.84
C LYS A 246 -2.91 -12.35 9.60
N ILE A 247 -2.77 -13.19 8.58
CA ILE A 247 -2.29 -12.81 7.26
C ILE A 247 -3.13 -13.48 6.17
N PHE A 248 -3.34 -12.80 5.06
CA PHE A 248 -3.82 -13.41 3.83
C PHE A 248 -2.65 -13.96 3.01
N ALA A 249 -2.72 -15.24 2.70
CA ALA A 249 -1.84 -15.85 1.70
C ALA A 249 -2.68 -16.16 0.46
N ALA A 250 -2.36 -15.51 -0.64
CA ALA A 250 -3.12 -15.64 -1.87
C ALA A 250 -2.25 -16.11 -3.04
N ASN A 251 -2.89 -16.79 -3.96
CA ASN A 251 -2.40 -16.98 -5.32
C ASN A 251 -3.54 -16.69 -6.30
N PRO A 252 -3.35 -16.75 -7.64
CA PRO A 252 -4.41 -16.45 -8.59
C PRO A 252 -5.69 -17.29 -8.47
N LYS A 253 -5.68 -18.40 -7.71
CA LYS A 253 -6.79 -19.34 -7.61
C LYS A 253 -7.47 -19.35 -6.25
N TYR A 254 -6.73 -19.06 -5.18
CA TYR A 254 -7.30 -19.11 -3.82
C TYR A 254 -6.69 -18.09 -2.88
N VAL A 255 -7.40 -17.80 -1.80
CA VAL A 255 -6.92 -17.06 -0.64
C VAL A 255 -7.04 -17.92 0.60
N LYS A 256 -5.95 -18.01 1.36
CA LYS A 256 -5.95 -18.61 2.71
C LYS A 256 -5.88 -17.50 3.75
N VAL A 257 -6.63 -17.65 4.83
CA VAL A 257 -6.48 -16.87 6.06
C VAL A 257 -5.63 -17.70 7.01
N ILE A 258 -4.52 -17.16 7.45
CA ILE A 258 -3.55 -17.89 8.27
C ILE A 258 -3.37 -17.16 9.60
N ASP A 259 -3.40 -17.95 10.69
CA ASP A 259 -2.95 -17.49 12.00
C ASP A 259 -1.42 -17.54 12.06
N ILE A 260 -0.79 -16.37 12.26
CA ILE A 260 0.67 -16.23 12.18
C ILE A 260 1.38 -17.07 13.25
N PRO A 261 1.02 -17.00 14.56
CA PRO A 261 1.72 -17.76 15.59
C PRO A 261 1.66 -19.27 15.41
N SER A 262 0.48 -19.79 15.13
CA SER A 262 0.29 -21.24 14.99
C SER A 262 0.57 -21.75 13.58
N ARG A 263 0.69 -20.86 12.59
CA ARG A 263 0.77 -21.16 11.15
C ARG A 263 -0.40 -22.01 10.62
N LYS A 264 -1.51 -22.00 11.34
CA LYS A 264 -2.71 -22.76 10.92
C LYS A 264 -3.52 -21.98 9.91
N VAL A 265 -3.99 -22.68 8.88
CA VAL A 265 -4.98 -22.16 7.94
C VAL A 265 -6.32 -22.12 8.64
N LEU A 266 -6.85 -20.93 8.89
CA LEU A 266 -8.15 -20.72 9.51
C LEU A 266 -9.30 -20.91 8.51
N ALA A 267 -9.08 -20.46 7.25
CA ALA A 267 -10.03 -20.57 6.17
C ALA A 267 -9.34 -20.56 4.81
N LYS A 268 -9.98 -21.17 3.80
CA LYS A 268 -9.57 -21.12 2.39
C LYS A 268 -10.77 -20.76 1.53
N TYR A 269 -10.57 -19.87 0.58
CA TYR A 269 -11.61 -19.40 -0.35
C TYR A 269 -11.12 -19.50 -1.78
N GLU A 270 -11.98 -19.97 -2.67
CA GLU A 270 -11.76 -20.08 -4.11
C GLU A 270 -12.89 -19.33 -4.82
N PRO A 271 -12.79 -17.99 -4.97
CA PRO A 271 -13.79 -17.21 -5.69
C PRO A 271 -13.75 -17.52 -7.18
N GLU A 272 -14.79 -17.13 -7.89
CA GLU A 272 -14.79 -17.17 -9.34
C GLU A 272 -13.78 -16.14 -9.90
N GLY A 273 -12.97 -16.59 -10.86
CA GLY A 273 -12.01 -15.75 -11.59
C GLY A 273 -10.59 -15.74 -11.01
N THR A 274 -9.75 -14.93 -11.63
CA THR A 274 -8.36 -14.75 -11.22
C THR A 274 -8.27 -13.74 -10.09
N ILE A 275 -7.67 -14.13 -8.98
CA ILE A 275 -7.46 -13.27 -7.83
C ILE A 275 -6.30 -12.31 -8.12
N TYR A 276 -6.53 -11.02 -7.84
CA TYR A 276 -5.52 -9.97 -7.94
C TYR A 276 -5.02 -9.51 -6.57
N SER A 277 -5.91 -9.40 -5.59
CA SER A 277 -5.54 -9.05 -4.21
C SER A 277 -6.60 -9.45 -3.20
N ALA A 278 -6.28 -9.30 -1.93
CA ALA A 278 -7.22 -9.44 -0.81
C ALA A 278 -6.88 -8.42 0.28
N THR A 279 -7.88 -7.99 1.05
CA THR A 279 -7.69 -7.09 2.19
C THR A 279 -8.58 -7.47 3.36
N PHE A 280 -8.15 -7.16 4.58
CA PHE A 280 -8.99 -7.26 5.76
C PHE A 280 -9.98 -6.09 5.83
N LEU A 281 -11.23 -6.40 6.13
CA LEU A 281 -12.28 -5.40 6.40
C LEU A 281 -12.51 -5.24 7.91
N THR A 282 -12.48 -6.35 8.62
CA THR A 282 -12.55 -6.44 10.08
C THR A 282 -11.77 -7.67 10.54
N LYS A 283 -11.65 -7.88 11.85
CA LYS A 283 -10.99 -9.06 12.42
C LYS A 283 -11.54 -10.42 11.92
N ASN A 284 -12.79 -10.45 11.44
CA ASN A 284 -13.45 -11.68 10.99
C ASN A 284 -13.96 -11.59 9.54
N LYS A 285 -13.65 -10.50 8.83
CA LYS A 285 -14.08 -10.28 7.45
C LYS A 285 -12.95 -9.78 6.58
N GLY A 286 -13.00 -10.17 5.32
CA GLY A 286 -12.10 -9.66 4.28
C GLY A 286 -12.80 -9.46 2.95
N ALA A 287 -12.09 -8.88 2.01
CA ALA A 287 -12.50 -8.76 0.63
C ALA A 287 -11.44 -9.38 -0.29
N ILE A 288 -11.89 -10.10 -1.31
CA ILE A 288 -11.04 -10.68 -2.38
C ILE A 288 -11.40 -9.98 -3.69
N PHE A 289 -10.39 -9.50 -4.41
CA PHE A 289 -10.53 -8.76 -5.67
C PHE A 289 -10.12 -9.65 -6.83
N THR A 290 -11.02 -9.77 -7.82
CA THR A 290 -10.82 -10.66 -8.98
C THR A 290 -11.19 -9.99 -10.28
N ASP A 291 -10.87 -10.65 -11.40
CA ASP A 291 -11.35 -10.25 -12.74
C ASP A 291 -12.87 -10.41 -12.91
N LYS A 292 -13.55 -11.12 -12.01
CA LYS A 292 -15.01 -11.33 -12.01
C LYS A 292 -15.77 -10.50 -10.98
N GLY A 293 -15.03 -9.82 -10.09
CA GLY A 293 -15.65 -8.96 -9.08
C GLY A 293 -14.95 -8.93 -7.76
N VAL A 294 -15.63 -8.37 -6.76
CA VAL A 294 -15.19 -8.33 -5.37
C VAL A 294 -16.08 -9.26 -4.55
N TYR A 295 -15.44 -10.04 -3.70
CA TYR A 295 -16.10 -10.99 -2.81
C TYR A 295 -15.80 -10.66 -1.35
N GLU A 296 -16.84 -10.44 -0.54
CA GLU A 296 -16.71 -10.45 0.91
C GLU A 296 -16.55 -11.88 1.40
N ILE A 297 -15.62 -12.08 2.32
CA ILE A 297 -15.40 -13.36 3.03
C ILE A 297 -15.56 -13.16 4.53
N THR A 298 -16.03 -14.22 5.21
CA THR A 298 -16.15 -14.28 6.67
C THR A 298 -15.44 -15.53 7.17
N PHE A 299 -14.56 -15.41 8.19
CA PHE A 299 -13.72 -16.47 8.76
C PHE A 299 -13.65 -16.38 10.28
#